data_54dbf384ae413930530a1dec827b30a7
#
_entry.id   54dbf384ae413930530a1dec827b30a7
#
_cell.length_a   1.000
_cell.length_b   1.000
_cell.length_c   1.000
_cell.angle_alpha   90.00
_cell.angle_beta   90.00
_cell.angle_gamma   90.00
#
_symmetry.space_group_name_H-M   'P 1'
#
loop_
_entity.id
_entity.type
_entity.pdbx_description
1 polymer ?
#
loop_
_entity_poly.entity_id
_entity_poly.type
_entity_poly.pdbx_seq_one_letter_code
_entity_poly.pdbx_strand_id
1 'polypeptide(L)'
;RAPDISNLSPRERADRLFDRVMRLSSEGKTDSVKFFAPMALSVYQSLGPLDADLRYDFGRVAEVAGAAEIARAQADSILASDSTHLLGLVLGTRAAQLRGDSAAARTFSRRLLAAERSESAKKLPEYERHQGDILEALAEARRR
;
A
#
# COMPACT_ATOMS: atom_id res chain seq x y z
N ARG A 1 12.42 21.66 5.54
CA ARG A 1 13.09 21.70 4.24
C ARG A 1 13.09 20.30 3.62
N ALA A 2 12.67 20.21 2.37
CA ALA A 2 12.66 18.94 1.67
C ALA A 2 14.09 18.48 1.39
N PRO A 3 14.39 17.18 1.54
CA PRO A 3 15.70 16.66 1.16
C PRO A 3 15.92 16.74 -0.36
N ASP A 4 17.18 16.90 -0.74
CA ASP A 4 17.55 16.88 -2.15
C ASP A 4 17.58 15.42 -2.63
N ILE A 5 16.72 15.09 -3.58
CA ILE A 5 16.59 13.75 -4.15
C ILE A 5 17.06 13.69 -5.62
N SER A 6 17.67 14.77 -6.13
CA SER A 6 18.03 14.87 -7.54
C SER A 6 19.06 13.83 -7.98
N ASN A 7 19.92 13.37 -7.07
CA ASN A 7 20.98 12.39 -7.36
C ASN A 7 20.57 10.94 -7.11
N LEU A 8 19.33 10.70 -6.71
CA LEU A 8 18.84 9.35 -6.41
C LEU A 8 18.36 8.66 -7.68
N SER A 9 18.46 7.34 -7.70
CA SER A 9 17.81 6.54 -8.74
C SER A 9 16.29 6.71 -8.63
N PRO A 10 15.53 6.41 -9.69
CA PRO A 10 14.06 6.49 -9.62
C PRO A 10 13.49 5.67 -8.46
N ARG A 11 14.02 4.47 -8.20
CA ARG A 11 13.56 3.63 -7.09
C ARG A 11 13.86 4.27 -5.74
N GLU A 12 15.07 4.77 -5.56
CA GLU A 12 15.45 5.45 -4.32
C GLU A 12 14.59 6.69 -4.08
N ARG A 13 14.29 7.41 -5.15
CA ARG A 13 13.42 8.60 -5.10
C ARG A 13 12.01 8.22 -4.66
N ALA A 14 11.47 7.12 -5.21
CA ALA A 14 10.18 6.61 -4.81
C ALA A 14 10.16 6.24 -3.32
N ASP A 15 11.19 5.53 -2.85
CA ASP A 15 11.28 5.12 -1.46
C ASP A 15 11.32 6.32 -0.51
N ARG A 16 12.10 7.36 -0.87
CA ARG A 16 12.18 8.57 -0.05
C ARG A 16 10.85 9.32 0.02
N LEU A 17 10.17 9.42 -1.12
CA LEU A 17 8.87 10.08 -1.17
C LEU A 17 7.81 9.27 -0.42
N PHE A 18 7.85 7.95 -0.53
CA PHE A 18 6.96 7.08 0.24
C PHE A 18 7.12 7.33 1.73
N ASP A 19 8.35 7.24 2.23
CA ASP A 19 8.62 7.44 3.66
C ASP A 19 8.13 8.81 4.14
N ARG A 20 8.36 9.84 3.34
CA ARG A 20 7.95 11.19 3.68
C ARG A 20 6.43 11.33 3.72
N VAL A 21 5.74 10.83 2.68
CA VAL A 21 4.28 10.91 2.62
C VAL A 21 3.64 10.16 3.78
N MET A 22 4.12 8.95 4.06
CA MET A 22 3.55 8.13 5.12
C MET A 22 3.79 8.76 6.50
N ARG A 23 4.96 9.34 6.73
CA ARG A 23 5.25 10.04 7.98
C ARG A 23 4.37 11.26 8.13
N LEU A 24 4.24 12.09 7.09
CA LEU A 24 3.38 13.27 7.14
C LEU A 24 1.93 12.90 7.37
N SER A 25 1.46 11.81 6.75
CA SER A 25 0.11 11.30 6.96
C SER A 25 -0.09 10.88 8.42
N SER A 26 0.86 10.15 9.00
CA SER A 26 0.76 9.69 10.38
C SER A 26 0.78 10.86 11.37
N GLU A 27 1.41 11.97 11.00
CA GLU A 27 1.45 13.19 11.82
C GLU A 27 0.24 14.11 11.60
N GLY A 28 -0.68 13.73 10.73
CA GLY A 28 -1.87 14.52 10.43
C GLY A 28 -1.61 15.78 9.61
N LYS A 29 -0.45 15.85 8.94
CA LYS A 29 -0.06 17.03 8.15
C LYS A 29 -0.66 16.98 6.76
N THR A 30 -1.97 17.18 6.69
CA THR A 30 -2.77 16.99 5.47
C THR A 30 -2.30 17.84 4.29
N ASP A 31 -1.96 19.11 4.53
CA ASP A 31 -1.52 20.01 3.45
C ASP A 31 -0.19 19.54 2.86
N SER A 32 0.73 19.08 3.70
CA SER A 32 2.01 18.53 3.25
C SER A 32 1.81 17.24 2.45
N VAL A 33 0.88 16.39 2.88
CA VAL A 33 0.52 15.18 2.12
C VAL A 33 0.02 15.56 0.74
N LYS A 34 -0.87 16.53 0.65
CA LYS A 34 -1.41 17.01 -0.64
C LYS A 34 -0.31 17.54 -1.56
N PHE A 35 0.75 18.08 -1.00
CA PHE A 35 1.88 18.57 -1.79
C PHE A 35 2.78 17.42 -2.28
N PHE A 36 3.16 16.49 -1.40
CA PHE A 36 4.14 15.46 -1.72
C PHE A 36 3.55 14.21 -2.38
N ALA A 37 2.30 13.87 -2.10
CA ALA A 37 1.71 12.64 -2.64
C ALA A 37 1.65 12.61 -4.17
N PRO A 38 1.25 13.71 -4.87
CA PRO A 38 1.28 13.69 -6.34
C PRO A 38 2.68 13.46 -6.91
N MET A 39 3.71 13.99 -6.26
CA MET A 39 5.11 13.76 -6.68
C MET A 39 5.46 12.28 -6.56
N ALA A 40 5.10 11.66 -5.45
CA ALA A 40 5.34 10.23 -5.23
C ALA A 40 4.58 9.38 -6.26
N LEU A 41 3.31 9.67 -6.49
CA LEU A 41 2.51 8.94 -7.48
C LEU A 41 3.14 9.02 -8.87
N SER A 42 3.61 10.22 -9.25
CA SER A 42 4.26 10.43 -10.54
C SER A 42 5.53 9.58 -10.67
N VAL A 43 6.34 9.50 -9.62
CA VAL A 43 7.56 8.68 -9.64
C VAL A 43 7.20 7.20 -9.80
N TYR A 44 6.22 6.68 -9.05
CA TYR A 44 5.80 5.29 -9.19
C TYR A 44 5.29 4.99 -10.61
N GLN A 45 4.54 5.90 -11.21
CA GLN A 45 4.02 5.73 -12.57
C GLN A 45 5.14 5.67 -13.62
N SER A 46 6.26 6.31 -13.36
CA SER A 46 7.40 6.34 -14.29
C SER A 46 8.43 5.24 -14.04
N LEU A 47 8.30 4.49 -12.95
CA LEU A 47 9.15 3.32 -12.73
C LEU A 47 8.79 2.24 -13.77
N GLY A 48 9.75 1.40 -14.10
CA GLY A 48 9.49 0.25 -14.96
C GLY A 48 8.55 -0.75 -14.28
N PRO A 49 8.63 -2.03 -14.62
CA PRO A 49 7.76 -3.04 -14.01
C PRO A 49 7.85 -3.01 -12.49
N LEU A 50 6.70 -3.07 -11.83
CA LEU A 50 6.62 -3.00 -10.37
C LEU A 50 6.40 -4.39 -9.81
N ASP A 51 7.17 -4.75 -8.76
CA ASP A 51 6.90 -5.96 -7.98
C ASP A 51 5.83 -5.68 -6.92
N ALA A 52 5.46 -6.71 -6.17
CA ALA A 52 4.40 -6.60 -5.16
C ALA A 52 4.71 -5.54 -4.10
N ASP A 53 5.97 -5.46 -3.67
CA ASP A 53 6.39 -4.49 -2.66
C ASP A 53 6.20 -3.05 -3.15
N LEU A 54 6.67 -2.76 -4.36
CA LEU A 54 6.52 -1.43 -4.96
C LEU A 54 5.05 -1.10 -5.23
N ARG A 55 4.27 -2.07 -5.70
CA ARG A 55 2.84 -1.85 -5.92
C ARG A 55 2.12 -1.55 -4.61
N TYR A 56 2.50 -2.23 -3.55
CA TYR A 56 1.91 -1.96 -2.24
C TYR A 56 2.21 -0.53 -1.79
N ASP A 57 3.46 -0.09 -1.89
CA ASP A 57 3.85 1.27 -1.54
C ASP A 57 3.11 2.30 -2.39
N PHE A 58 3.03 2.06 -3.70
CA PHE A 58 2.28 2.92 -4.62
C PHE A 58 0.82 3.02 -4.18
N GLY A 59 0.20 1.88 -3.89
CA GLY A 59 -1.19 1.84 -3.44
C GLY A 59 -1.41 2.56 -2.11
N ARG A 60 -0.46 2.44 -1.17
CA ARG A 60 -0.57 3.14 0.12
C ARG A 60 -0.47 4.66 -0.06
N VAL A 61 0.43 5.13 -0.90
CA VAL A 61 0.51 6.57 -1.20
C VAL A 61 -0.79 7.04 -1.85
N ALA A 62 -1.31 6.26 -2.80
CA ALA A 62 -2.59 6.57 -3.45
C ALA A 62 -3.73 6.66 -2.43
N GLU A 63 -3.75 5.74 -1.48
CA GLU A 63 -4.76 5.72 -0.42
C GLU A 63 -4.73 7.00 0.42
N VAL A 64 -3.56 7.41 0.91
CA VAL A 64 -3.47 8.61 1.74
C VAL A 64 -3.70 9.88 0.93
N ALA A 65 -3.53 9.82 -0.37
CA ALA A 65 -3.87 10.90 -1.29
C ALA A 65 -5.37 10.94 -1.62
N GLY A 66 -6.15 9.96 -1.16
CA GLY A 66 -7.57 9.88 -1.48
C GLY A 66 -7.88 9.26 -2.84
N ALA A 67 -6.89 8.68 -3.51
CA ALA A 67 -7.04 8.10 -4.84
C ALA A 67 -7.36 6.59 -4.76
N ALA A 68 -8.58 6.28 -4.34
CA ALA A 68 -9.02 4.91 -4.08
C ALA A 68 -8.90 4.01 -5.32
N GLU A 69 -9.15 4.54 -6.51
CA GLU A 69 -9.10 3.73 -7.73
C GLU A 69 -7.67 3.31 -8.07
N ILE A 70 -6.69 4.19 -7.86
CA ILE A 70 -5.28 3.85 -8.07
C ILE A 70 -4.86 2.79 -7.04
N ALA A 71 -5.25 2.96 -5.78
CA ALA A 71 -4.97 1.98 -4.73
C ALA A 71 -5.56 0.62 -5.07
N ARG A 72 -6.81 0.57 -5.51
CA ARG A 72 -7.47 -0.67 -5.89
C ARG A 72 -6.78 -1.33 -7.09
N ALA A 73 -6.37 -0.54 -8.08
CA ALA A 73 -5.68 -1.08 -9.24
C ALA A 73 -4.37 -1.75 -8.87
N GLN A 74 -3.63 -1.21 -7.90
CA GLN A 74 -2.41 -1.84 -7.44
C GLN A 74 -2.70 -3.14 -6.68
N ALA A 75 -3.72 -3.16 -5.85
CA ALA A 75 -4.16 -4.38 -5.17
C ALA A 75 -4.53 -5.47 -6.19
N ASP A 76 -5.30 -5.12 -7.20
CA ASP A 76 -5.73 -6.06 -8.24
C ASP A 76 -4.53 -6.61 -9.02
N SER A 77 -3.53 -5.77 -9.31
CA SER A 77 -2.33 -6.21 -10.01
C SER A 77 -1.50 -7.19 -9.18
N ILE A 78 -1.38 -6.95 -7.87
CA ILE A 78 -0.70 -7.89 -6.97
C ILE A 78 -1.44 -9.22 -6.97
N LEU A 79 -2.77 -9.18 -6.82
CA LEU A 79 -3.60 -10.39 -6.71
C LEU A 79 -3.73 -11.13 -8.04
N ALA A 80 -3.53 -10.46 -9.17
CA ALA A 80 -3.48 -11.13 -10.47
C ALA A 80 -2.25 -12.05 -10.58
N SER A 81 -1.14 -11.69 -9.94
CA SER A 81 0.08 -12.51 -9.93
C SER A 81 0.04 -13.59 -8.85
N ASP A 82 -0.53 -13.27 -7.69
CA ASP A 82 -0.68 -14.20 -6.57
C ASP A 82 -1.97 -13.83 -5.83
N SER A 83 -3.02 -14.62 -6.05
CA SER A 83 -4.37 -14.32 -5.54
C SER A 83 -4.49 -14.34 -4.03
N THR A 84 -3.50 -14.88 -3.33
CA THR A 84 -3.47 -14.96 -1.86
C THR A 84 -2.40 -14.07 -1.24
N HIS A 85 -1.73 -13.23 -2.03
CA HIS A 85 -0.69 -12.35 -1.52
C HIS A 85 -1.25 -11.42 -0.45
N LEU A 86 -0.64 -11.44 0.74
CA LEU A 86 -1.18 -10.69 1.89
C LEU A 86 -1.24 -9.18 1.61
N LEU A 87 -0.23 -8.61 0.95
CA LEU A 87 -0.23 -7.17 0.69
C LEU A 87 -1.32 -6.76 -0.31
N GLY A 88 -1.61 -7.62 -1.29
CA GLY A 88 -2.73 -7.38 -2.18
C GLY A 88 -4.06 -7.37 -1.44
N LEU A 89 -4.24 -8.30 -0.50
CA LEU A 89 -5.47 -8.39 0.28
C LEU A 89 -5.60 -7.25 1.28
N VAL A 90 -4.50 -6.85 1.92
CA VAL A 90 -4.46 -5.70 2.82
C VAL A 90 -4.82 -4.42 2.04
N LEU A 91 -4.16 -4.20 0.91
CA LEU A 91 -4.39 -3.00 0.10
C LEU A 91 -5.82 -2.98 -0.46
N GLY A 92 -6.33 -4.13 -0.90
CA GLY A 92 -7.71 -4.25 -1.37
C GLY A 92 -8.71 -3.85 -0.29
N THR A 93 -8.49 -4.29 0.95
CA THR A 93 -9.32 -3.92 2.08
C THR A 93 -9.28 -2.40 2.31
N ARG A 94 -8.07 -1.82 2.30
CA ARG A 94 -7.90 -0.38 2.54
C ARG A 94 -8.55 0.46 1.45
N ALA A 95 -8.41 0.05 0.19
CA ALA A 95 -9.05 0.75 -0.93
C ALA A 95 -10.57 0.68 -0.84
N ALA A 96 -11.10 -0.48 -0.47
CA ALA A 96 -12.55 -0.65 -0.27
C ALA A 96 -13.07 0.23 0.85
N GLN A 97 -12.35 0.30 1.97
CA GLN A 97 -12.71 1.18 3.10
C GLN A 97 -12.71 2.65 2.68
N LEU A 98 -11.72 3.06 1.92
CA LEU A 98 -11.63 4.44 1.43
C LEU A 98 -12.83 4.81 0.57
N ARG A 99 -13.34 3.85 -0.21
CA ARG A 99 -14.53 4.06 -1.05
C ARG A 99 -15.85 3.90 -0.29
N GLY A 100 -15.81 3.43 0.95
CA GLY A 100 -17.03 3.12 1.68
C GLY A 100 -17.71 1.83 1.22
N ASP A 101 -16.98 0.95 0.53
CA ASP A 101 -17.51 -0.32 0.04
C ASP A 101 -17.32 -1.40 1.11
N SER A 102 -18.29 -1.49 2.02
CA SER A 102 -18.22 -2.42 3.15
C SER A 102 -18.24 -3.88 2.72
N ALA A 103 -18.97 -4.21 1.67
CA ALA A 103 -19.05 -5.59 1.18
C ALA A 103 -17.71 -6.05 0.64
N ALA A 104 -17.04 -5.22 -0.18
CA ALA A 104 -15.72 -5.54 -0.70
C ALA A 104 -14.70 -5.63 0.44
N ALA A 105 -14.75 -4.72 1.41
CA ALA A 105 -13.85 -4.76 2.57
C ALA A 105 -13.98 -6.07 3.33
N ARG A 106 -15.20 -6.54 3.56
CA ARG A 106 -15.43 -7.84 4.24
C ARG A 106 -14.89 -9.01 3.41
N THR A 107 -15.10 -8.98 2.11
CA THR A 107 -14.61 -10.06 1.23
C THR A 107 -13.08 -10.14 1.27
N PHE A 108 -12.39 -9.01 1.12
CA PHE A 108 -10.93 -8.99 1.22
C PHE A 108 -10.46 -9.42 2.62
N SER A 109 -11.14 -9.00 3.67
CA SER A 109 -10.78 -9.38 5.05
C SER A 109 -10.90 -10.89 5.27
N ARG A 110 -11.96 -11.52 4.76
CA ARG A 110 -12.12 -12.98 4.86
C ARG A 110 -10.99 -13.71 4.11
N ARG A 111 -10.67 -13.24 2.91
CA ARG A 111 -9.58 -13.82 2.12
C ARG A 111 -8.24 -13.67 2.84
N LEU A 112 -8.01 -12.52 3.48
CA LEU A 112 -6.79 -12.28 4.26
C LEU A 112 -6.66 -13.28 5.40
N LEU A 113 -7.72 -13.48 6.19
CA LEU A 113 -7.71 -14.45 7.28
C LEU A 113 -7.47 -15.87 6.77
N ALA A 114 -8.09 -16.23 5.65
CA ALA A 114 -7.92 -17.57 5.06
C ALA A 114 -6.50 -17.81 4.55
N ALA A 115 -5.82 -16.77 4.05
CA ALA A 115 -4.49 -16.87 3.46
C ALA A 115 -3.36 -16.76 4.49
N GLU A 116 -3.65 -16.26 5.68
CA GLU A 116 -2.63 -15.86 6.65
C GLU A 116 -1.58 -16.93 6.92
N ARG A 117 -2.00 -18.14 7.25
CA ARG A 117 -1.08 -19.19 7.67
C ARG A 117 -0.12 -19.59 6.55
N SER A 118 -0.65 -19.91 5.38
CA SER A 118 0.17 -20.37 4.27
C SER A 118 1.04 -19.28 3.68
N GLU A 119 0.53 -18.05 3.60
CA GLU A 119 1.32 -16.94 3.07
C GLU A 119 2.43 -16.51 4.04
N SER A 120 2.13 -16.42 5.33
CA SER A 120 3.13 -16.04 6.34
C SER A 120 4.28 -17.05 6.38
N ALA A 121 4.01 -18.32 6.13
CA ALA A 121 5.03 -19.36 6.11
C ALA A 121 6.06 -19.16 5.01
N LYS A 122 5.73 -18.44 3.95
CA LYS A 122 6.66 -18.14 2.86
C LYS A 122 7.77 -17.16 3.27
N LYS A 123 7.56 -16.38 4.32
CA LYS A 123 8.54 -15.42 4.88
C LYS A 123 9.08 -14.48 3.80
N LEU A 124 8.20 -13.95 2.97
CA LEU A 124 8.59 -13.02 1.90
C LEU A 124 9.16 -11.72 2.50
N PRO A 125 10.21 -11.14 1.88
CA PRO A 125 10.79 -9.90 2.39
C PRO A 125 9.79 -8.76 2.52
N GLU A 126 8.87 -8.63 1.57
CA GLU A 126 7.84 -7.59 1.60
C GLU A 126 6.88 -7.77 2.79
N TYR A 127 6.65 -9.00 3.24
CA TYR A 127 5.82 -9.25 4.43
C TYR A 127 6.51 -8.75 5.69
N GLU A 128 7.82 -8.98 5.79
CA GLU A 128 8.58 -8.47 6.92
C GLU A 128 8.61 -6.95 6.92
N ARG A 129 8.84 -6.34 5.77
CA ARG A 129 8.91 -4.90 5.64
C ARG A 129 7.58 -4.22 6.03
N HIS A 130 6.46 -4.84 5.71
CA HIS A 130 5.12 -4.29 5.97
C HIS A 130 4.36 -5.03 7.07
N GLN A 131 5.08 -5.66 7.99
CA GLN A 131 4.46 -6.50 9.01
C GLN A 131 3.47 -5.74 9.88
N GLY A 132 3.74 -4.49 10.21
CA GLY A 132 2.82 -3.68 11.00
C GLY A 132 1.46 -3.53 10.32
N ASP A 133 1.45 -3.23 9.03
CA ASP A 133 0.22 -3.10 8.25
C ASP A 133 -0.53 -4.44 8.18
N ILE A 134 0.20 -5.54 8.00
CA ILE A 134 -0.42 -6.87 7.93
C ILE A 134 -1.07 -7.23 9.26
N LEU A 135 -0.37 -7.04 10.37
CA LEU A 135 -0.90 -7.36 11.70
C LEU A 135 -2.12 -6.52 12.04
N GLU A 136 -2.09 -5.23 11.72
CA GLU A 136 -3.22 -4.35 11.93
C GLU A 136 -4.44 -4.80 11.12
N ALA A 137 -4.22 -5.13 9.84
CA ALA A 137 -5.30 -5.59 8.97
C ALA A 137 -5.91 -6.91 9.45
N LEU A 138 -5.07 -7.84 9.92
CA LEU A 138 -5.54 -9.11 10.49
C LEU A 138 -6.37 -8.89 11.75
N ALA A 139 -5.90 -8.04 12.65
CA ALA A 139 -6.63 -7.72 13.87
C ALA A 139 -8.00 -7.11 13.55
N GLU A 140 -8.04 -6.20 12.59
CA GLU A 140 -9.27 -5.57 12.16
C GLU A 140 -10.21 -6.59 11.48
N ALA A 141 -9.66 -7.48 10.64
CA ALA A 141 -10.44 -8.52 9.98
C ALA A 141 -11.12 -9.43 10.99
N ARG A 142 -10.47 -9.76 12.10
CA ARG A 142 -11.05 -10.60 13.16
C ARG A 142 -12.19 -9.92 13.90
N ARG A 143 -12.28 -8.59 13.86
CA ARG A 143 -13.35 -7.83 14.49
C ARG A 143 -14.56 -7.62 13.58
N ARG A 144 -14.45 -7.94 12.30
CA ARG A 144 -15.55 -7.77 11.33
C ARG A 144 -16.62 -8.86 11.43
#